data_edec520bc2275262f9d904ba1bb8a316
#
_entry.id   edec520bc2275262f9d904ba1bb8a316
#
_cell.length_a   1.000
_cell.length_b   1.000
_cell.length_c   1.000
_cell.angle_alpha   90.00
_cell.angle_beta   90.00
_cell.angle_gamma   90.00
#
_symmetry.space_group_name_H-M   'P 1'
#
loop_
_entity.id
_entity.type
_entity.pdbx_description
1 polymer ?
#
loop_
_entity_poly.entity_id
_entity_poly.type
_entity_poly.pdbx_seq_one_letter_code
_entity_poly.pdbx_strand_id
1 'polypeptide(L)'
;MSYSETQLTALAKNNPKELIRIITSPNSDVHALTFGAEILGGEVADESLVLPALRQLLRHVNAVVREGAMIGVSAFYMEKKPPQDVLDRLKKMSTDDPSPACKDLANSLLEDYNK
;
A
#
# COMPACT_ATOMS: atom_id res chain seq x y z
N MET A 1 13.29 8.44 13.83
CA MET A 1 13.16 9.61 12.96
C MET A 1 11.83 9.54 12.23
N SER A 2 11.07 10.61 12.24
CA SER A 2 9.79 10.64 11.54
C SER A 2 9.90 11.45 10.25
N TYR A 3 9.07 11.11 9.26
CA TYR A 3 9.02 11.77 7.97
C TYR A 3 7.66 12.43 7.79
N SER A 4 7.63 13.65 7.30
CA SER A 4 6.39 14.33 6.95
C SER A 4 5.87 13.82 5.61
N GLU A 5 4.59 14.05 5.33
CA GLU A 5 4.02 13.70 4.02
C GLU A 5 4.75 14.43 2.89
N THR A 6 5.13 15.69 3.12
CA THR A 6 5.91 16.47 2.14
C THR A 6 7.25 15.81 1.83
N GLN A 7 7.95 15.33 2.86
CA GLN A 7 9.22 14.63 2.68
C GLN A 7 9.04 13.32 1.91
N LEU A 8 8.01 12.54 2.26
CA LEU A 8 7.72 11.27 1.60
C LEU A 8 7.34 11.49 0.13
N THR A 9 6.53 12.51 -0.15
CA THR A 9 6.13 12.86 -1.51
C THR A 9 7.35 13.29 -2.34
N ALA A 10 8.24 14.09 -1.76
CA ALA A 10 9.47 14.49 -2.44
C ALA A 10 10.34 13.29 -2.78
N LEU A 11 10.45 12.32 -1.88
CA LEU A 11 11.19 11.08 -2.15
C LEU A 11 10.55 10.27 -3.27
N ALA A 12 9.21 10.17 -3.29
CA ALA A 12 8.53 9.45 -4.35
C ALA A 12 8.86 10.03 -5.74
N LYS A 13 9.00 11.33 -5.83
CA LYS A 13 9.30 12.01 -7.10
C LYS A 13 10.77 11.97 -7.46
N ASN A 14 11.65 12.16 -6.48
CA ASN A 14 13.09 12.37 -6.74
C ASN A 14 13.95 11.13 -6.47
N ASN A 15 13.52 10.25 -5.57
CA ASN A 15 14.29 9.06 -5.21
C ASN A 15 13.35 7.97 -4.69
N PRO A 16 12.53 7.35 -5.58
CA PRO A 16 11.55 6.34 -5.15
C PRO A 16 12.19 5.12 -4.47
N LYS A 17 13.42 4.77 -4.82
CA LYS A 17 14.10 3.64 -4.18
C LYS A 17 14.36 3.92 -2.70
N GLU A 18 14.67 5.17 -2.36
CA GLU A 18 14.86 5.55 -0.95
C GLU A 18 13.51 5.51 -0.21
N LEU A 19 12.42 5.94 -0.82
CA LEU A 19 11.09 5.82 -0.23
C LEU A 19 10.80 4.34 0.08
N ILE A 20 11.07 3.46 -0.87
CA ILE A 20 10.85 2.01 -0.69
C ILE A 20 11.70 1.48 0.46
N ARG A 21 12.96 1.89 0.55
CA ARG A 21 13.84 1.48 1.65
C ARG A 21 13.22 1.86 3.01
N ILE A 22 12.67 3.06 3.11
CA ILE A 22 12.04 3.53 4.33
C ILE A 22 10.80 2.71 4.68
N ILE A 23 9.90 2.51 3.73
CA ILE A 23 8.62 1.84 4.01
C ILE A 23 8.74 0.32 4.14
N THR A 24 9.86 -0.25 3.73
CA THR A 24 10.12 -1.68 3.93
C THR A 24 11.07 -1.95 5.10
N SER A 25 11.49 -0.91 5.81
CA SER A 25 12.38 -1.02 6.97
C SER A 25 11.58 -1.34 8.23
N PRO A 26 12.02 -2.32 9.05
CA PRO A 26 11.35 -2.61 10.31
C PRO A 26 11.49 -1.50 11.35
N ASN A 27 12.38 -0.53 11.11
CA ASN A 27 12.64 0.55 12.05
C ASN A 27 11.84 1.82 11.78
N SER A 28 11.07 1.87 10.70
CA SER A 28 10.26 3.01 10.37
C SER A 28 8.97 3.02 11.20
N ASP A 29 8.48 4.22 11.55
CA ASP A 29 7.26 4.33 12.33
C ASP A 29 6.01 4.06 11.48
N VAL A 30 4.89 3.80 12.16
CA VAL A 30 3.61 3.46 11.50
C VAL A 30 3.14 4.57 10.55
N HIS A 31 3.33 5.83 10.93
CA HIS A 31 2.96 6.97 10.09
C HIS A 31 3.71 6.93 8.75
N ALA A 32 5.05 6.75 8.81
CA ALA A 32 5.87 6.70 7.60
C ALA A 32 5.50 5.51 6.72
N LEU A 33 5.26 4.34 7.32
CA LEU A 33 4.86 3.13 6.59
C LEU A 33 3.52 3.34 5.90
N THR A 34 2.53 3.87 6.62
CA THR A 34 1.17 4.05 6.13
C THR A 34 1.11 5.08 5.00
N PHE A 35 1.56 6.31 5.27
CA PHE A 35 1.53 7.37 4.27
C PHE A 35 2.51 7.12 3.14
N GLY A 36 3.66 6.50 3.43
CA GLY A 36 4.62 6.12 2.40
C GLY A 36 4.03 5.13 1.39
N ALA A 37 3.25 4.17 1.86
CA ALA A 37 2.59 3.20 0.98
C ALA A 37 1.56 3.88 0.07
N GLU A 38 0.73 4.78 0.63
CA GLU A 38 -0.24 5.55 -0.14
C GLU A 38 0.45 6.41 -1.21
N ILE A 39 1.48 7.13 -0.81
CA ILE A 39 2.23 8.01 -1.70
C ILE A 39 2.93 7.21 -2.79
N LEU A 40 3.53 6.07 -2.43
CA LEU A 40 4.18 5.21 -3.40
C LEU A 40 3.23 4.82 -4.53
N GLY A 41 2.04 4.34 -4.17
CA GLY A 41 1.03 3.93 -5.16
C GLY A 41 0.52 5.10 -6.00
N GLY A 42 0.42 6.28 -5.42
CA GLY A 42 -0.13 7.46 -6.11
C GLY A 42 0.87 8.22 -6.97
N GLU A 43 2.16 8.17 -6.63
CA GLU A 43 3.16 9.04 -7.26
C GLU A 43 4.19 8.32 -8.14
N VAL A 44 4.40 7.03 -7.95
CA VAL A 44 5.44 6.28 -8.67
C VAL A 44 4.78 5.41 -9.73
N ALA A 45 5.19 5.58 -10.99
CA ALA A 45 4.59 4.86 -12.11
C ALA A 45 5.22 3.50 -12.39
N ASP A 46 6.41 3.23 -11.87
CA ASP A 46 7.15 1.99 -12.14
C ASP A 46 6.63 0.83 -11.30
N GLU A 47 5.83 -0.03 -11.91
CA GLU A 47 5.24 -1.20 -11.23
C GLU A 47 6.30 -2.11 -10.62
N SER A 48 7.45 -2.25 -11.25
CA SER A 48 8.52 -3.12 -10.74
C SER A 48 9.08 -2.64 -9.41
N LEU A 49 8.95 -1.35 -9.10
CA LEU A 49 9.35 -0.78 -7.82
C LEU A 49 8.17 -0.80 -6.83
N VAL A 50 6.99 -0.44 -7.29
CA VAL A 50 5.81 -0.26 -6.45
C VAL A 50 5.27 -1.58 -5.91
N LEU A 51 5.10 -2.55 -6.78
CA LEU A 51 4.36 -3.78 -6.46
C LEU A 51 4.99 -4.64 -5.37
N PRO A 52 6.32 -4.91 -5.39
CA PRO A 52 6.92 -5.70 -4.32
C PRO A 52 6.77 -5.06 -2.94
N ALA A 53 6.88 -3.74 -2.86
CA ALA A 53 6.73 -3.01 -1.60
C ALA A 53 5.29 -3.09 -1.08
N LEU A 54 4.30 -2.88 -1.94
CA LEU A 54 2.90 -2.98 -1.55
C LEU A 54 2.52 -4.41 -1.15
N ARG A 55 3.04 -5.43 -1.85
CA ARG A 55 2.83 -6.83 -1.47
C ARG A 55 3.29 -7.09 -0.04
N GLN A 56 4.47 -6.58 0.31
CA GLN A 56 5.00 -6.73 1.67
C GLN A 56 4.11 -6.04 2.70
N LEU A 57 3.68 -4.82 2.42
CA LEU A 57 2.92 -4.02 3.38
C LEU A 57 1.47 -4.49 3.54
N LEU A 58 0.90 -5.14 2.52
CA LEU A 58 -0.41 -5.79 2.65
C LEU A 58 -0.42 -6.90 3.70
N ARG A 59 0.76 -7.40 4.08
CA ARG A 59 0.92 -8.46 5.07
C ARG A 59 1.48 -7.95 6.40
N HIS A 60 1.59 -6.64 6.55
CA HIS A 60 2.15 -6.05 7.76
C HIS A 60 1.28 -6.37 8.98
N VAL A 61 1.92 -6.53 10.14
CA VAL A 61 1.20 -6.88 11.38
C VAL A 61 0.27 -5.77 11.87
N ASN A 62 0.59 -4.52 11.56
CA ASN A 62 -0.23 -3.38 11.97
C ASN A 62 -1.33 -3.10 10.94
N ALA A 63 -2.59 -3.08 11.42
CA ALA A 63 -3.75 -2.89 10.54
C ALA A 63 -3.74 -1.54 9.80
N VAL A 64 -3.26 -0.49 10.44
CA VAL A 64 -3.21 0.84 9.81
C VAL A 64 -2.24 0.84 8.62
N VAL A 65 -1.13 0.12 8.75
CA VAL A 65 -0.18 -0.05 7.64
C VAL A 65 -0.81 -0.84 6.50
N ARG A 66 -1.55 -1.91 6.81
CA ARG A 66 -2.27 -2.68 5.78
C ARG A 66 -3.28 -1.81 5.04
N GLU A 67 -3.99 -0.93 5.76
CA GLU A 67 -4.91 0.03 5.12
C GLU A 67 -4.16 0.95 4.16
N GLY A 68 -3.03 1.50 4.58
CA GLY A 68 -2.20 2.34 3.72
C GLY A 68 -1.76 1.62 2.46
N ALA A 69 -1.38 0.35 2.60
CA ALA A 69 -0.99 -0.48 1.46
C ALA A 69 -2.17 -0.69 0.49
N MET A 70 -3.38 -0.95 1.02
CA MET A 70 -4.56 -1.09 0.18
C MET A 70 -4.90 0.21 -0.56
N ILE A 71 -4.76 1.35 0.09
CA ILE A 71 -4.96 2.66 -0.56
C ILE A 71 -3.92 2.85 -1.66
N GLY A 72 -2.66 2.45 -1.40
CA GLY A 72 -1.61 2.48 -2.41
C GLY A 72 -1.93 1.61 -3.62
N VAL A 73 -2.47 0.41 -3.39
CA VAL A 73 -2.94 -0.47 -4.48
C VAL A 73 -4.04 0.22 -5.27
N SER A 74 -5.03 0.79 -4.58
CA SER A 74 -6.14 1.49 -5.23
C SER A 74 -5.65 2.66 -6.08
N ALA A 75 -4.69 3.43 -5.59
CA ALA A 75 -4.13 4.56 -6.33
C ALA A 75 -3.36 4.11 -7.57
N PHE A 76 -2.56 3.05 -7.44
CA PHE A 76 -1.75 2.56 -8.57
C PHE A 76 -2.60 1.89 -9.65
N TYR A 77 -3.59 1.10 -9.23
CA TYR A 77 -4.44 0.31 -10.14
C TYR A 77 -5.82 0.94 -10.33
N MET A 78 -5.88 2.25 -10.53
CA MET A 78 -7.14 2.97 -10.74
C MET A 78 -7.85 2.57 -12.03
N GLU A 79 -7.08 2.32 -13.10
CA GLU A 79 -7.63 2.08 -14.44
C GLU A 79 -7.41 0.66 -14.94
N LYS A 80 -6.81 -0.20 -14.15
CA LYS A 80 -6.56 -1.61 -14.50
C LYS A 80 -6.61 -2.47 -13.25
N LYS A 81 -6.79 -3.76 -13.44
CA LYS A 81 -6.81 -4.70 -12.31
C LYS A 81 -5.40 -4.98 -11.81
N PRO A 82 -5.24 -5.15 -10.48
CA PRO A 82 -3.99 -5.66 -9.93
C PRO A 82 -3.70 -7.09 -10.39
N PRO A 83 -2.45 -7.57 -10.23
CA PRO A 83 -2.14 -8.97 -10.46
C PRO A 83 -3.00 -9.90 -9.61
N GLN A 84 -3.17 -11.14 -10.07
CA GLN A 84 -4.06 -12.09 -9.42
C GLN A 84 -3.69 -12.36 -7.95
N ASP A 85 -2.39 -12.40 -7.63
CA ASP A 85 -1.97 -12.64 -6.24
C ASP A 85 -2.40 -11.50 -5.31
N VAL A 86 -2.42 -10.26 -5.79
CA VAL A 86 -2.92 -9.11 -5.02
C VAL A 86 -4.42 -9.23 -4.83
N LEU A 87 -5.16 -9.60 -5.88
CA LEU A 87 -6.61 -9.83 -5.77
C LEU A 87 -6.91 -10.95 -4.77
N ASP A 88 -6.14 -12.03 -4.80
CA ASP A 88 -6.30 -13.14 -3.87
C ASP A 88 -6.02 -12.70 -2.43
N ARG A 89 -5.00 -11.87 -2.23
CA ARG A 89 -4.71 -11.30 -0.91
C ARG A 89 -5.84 -10.43 -0.41
N LEU A 90 -6.42 -9.59 -1.27
CA LEU A 90 -7.57 -8.76 -0.92
C LEU A 90 -8.78 -9.61 -0.54
N LYS A 91 -9.02 -10.71 -1.29
CA LYS A 91 -10.11 -11.64 -0.96
C LYS A 91 -9.93 -12.23 0.43
N LYS A 92 -8.71 -12.66 0.76
CA LYS A 92 -8.42 -13.21 2.08
C LYS A 92 -8.63 -12.14 3.17
N MET A 93 -8.17 -10.92 2.93
CA MET A 93 -8.35 -9.82 3.88
C MET A 93 -9.83 -9.49 4.08
N SER A 94 -10.63 -9.57 3.03
CA SER A 94 -12.07 -9.25 3.10
C SER A 94 -12.84 -10.22 4.00
N THR A 95 -12.35 -11.42 4.20
CA THR A 95 -13.01 -12.44 5.04
C THR A 95 -12.30 -12.67 6.37
N ASP A 96 -10.97 -12.66 6.37
CA ASP A 96 -10.20 -13.15 7.51
C ASP A 96 -9.39 -12.09 8.26
N ASP A 97 -9.31 -10.86 7.75
CA ASP A 97 -8.50 -9.84 8.43
C ASP A 97 -9.09 -9.56 9.81
N PRO A 98 -8.27 -9.54 10.88
CA PRO A 98 -8.76 -9.24 12.23
C PRO A 98 -9.27 -7.81 12.40
N SER A 99 -8.92 -6.89 11.50
CA SER A 99 -9.39 -5.50 11.54
C SER A 99 -10.66 -5.34 10.74
N PRO A 100 -11.79 -4.90 11.35
CA PRO A 100 -13.00 -4.61 10.59
C PRO A 100 -12.79 -3.56 9.50
N ALA A 101 -11.97 -2.55 9.76
CA ALA A 101 -11.67 -1.52 8.76
C ALA A 101 -10.94 -2.10 7.55
N CYS A 102 -9.99 -3.02 7.77
CA CYS A 102 -9.29 -3.70 6.68
C CYS A 102 -10.24 -4.59 5.88
N LYS A 103 -11.13 -5.32 6.56
CA LYS A 103 -12.13 -6.15 5.87
C LYS A 103 -13.00 -5.29 4.95
N ASP A 104 -13.52 -4.19 5.48
CA ASP A 104 -14.41 -3.32 4.73
C ASP A 104 -13.72 -2.68 3.53
N LEU A 105 -12.48 -2.22 3.72
CA LEU A 105 -11.71 -1.61 2.63
C LEU A 105 -11.40 -2.65 1.55
N ALA A 106 -10.99 -3.86 1.93
CA ALA A 106 -10.72 -4.94 0.99
C ALA A 106 -11.97 -5.27 0.17
N ASN A 107 -13.14 -5.35 0.82
CA ASN A 107 -14.41 -5.57 0.13
C ASN A 107 -14.70 -4.46 -0.88
N SER A 108 -14.51 -3.21 -0.50
CA SER A 108 -14.74 -2.07 -1.39
C SER A 108 -13.85 -2.13 -2.62
N LEU A 109 -12.58 -2.45 -2.46
CA LEU A 109 -11.65 -2.56 -3.58
C LEU A 109 -12.03 -3.71 -4.51
N LEU A 110 -12.41 -4.86 -3.95
CA LEU A 110 -12.84 -6.01 -4.75
C LEU A 110 -14.08 -5.69 -5.57
N GLU A 111 -15.04 -4.98 -5.00
CA GLU A 111 -16.22 -4.54 -5.74
C GLU A 111 -15.84 -3.66 -6.92
N ASP A 112 -14.92 -2.73 -6.72
CA ASP A 112 -14.45 -1.85 -7.79
C ASP A 112 -13.76 -2.63 -8.91
N TYR A 113 -12.95 -3.63 -8.55
CA TYR A 113 -12.21 -4.42 -9.55
C TYR A 113 -13.08 -5.47 -10.26
N ASN A 114 -14.25 -5.77 -9.73
CA ASN A 114 -15.18 -6.74 -10.33
C ASN A 114 -16.24 -6.09 -11.23
N LYS A 115 -16.20 -4.80 -11.43
CA LYS A 115 -17.13 -4.07 -12.32
C LYS A 115 -16.80 -4.27 -13.79
#